data_c376050a09d60966013df85e5a8c53e0
#
_entry.id   c376050a09d60966013df85e5a8c53e0
#
_cell.length_a   1.000
_cell.length_b   1.000
_cell.length_c   1.000
_cell.angle_alpha   90.00
_cell.angle_beta   90.00
_cell.angle_gamma   90.00
#
_symmetry.space_group_name_H-M   'P 1'
#
loop_
_entity.id
_entity.type
_entity.pdbx_description
1 polymer ?
#
loop_
_entity_poly.entity_id
_entity_poly.type
_entity_poly.pdbx_seq_one_letter_code
_entity_poly.pdbx_strand_id
1 'polypeptide(L)'
;TDAGVSGYGCSWAIEFAESMGKAIIGEDPLNHERLWQKIYVPKFIGRRGTSCKTVSAIDIALWDIKAKVAGMPLYRLLGGFRERIPCYVAGGYYAENKGITQLQKEMEEYVSWGIRAVKMKVGALSLKEDARRVQAVRQVLGDDVKLMLDANCAYRFFEAIEFSRMVEEYRPYWLEEPVDADDYD
;
A
#
# COMPACT_ATOMS: atom_id res chain seq x y z
N THR A 1 26.18 -5.94 0.33
CA THR A 1 27.16 -6.72 1.10
C THR A 1 28.53 -6.73 0.41
N ASP A 2 29.56 -7.09 1.11
CA ASP A 2 30.90 -7.35 0.57
C ASP A 2 30.95 -8.53 -0.42
N ALA A 3 30.01 -9.47 -0.28
CA ALA A 3 29.80 -10.58 -1.24
C ALA A 3 29.06 -10.16 -2.53
N GLY A 4 28.80 -8.87 -2.74
CA GLY A 4 28.12 -8.36 -3.94
C GLY A 4 26.60 -8.60 -3.98
N VAL A 5 26.01 -9.14 -2.92
CA VAL A 5 24.55 -9.32 -2.84
C VAL A 5 23.90 -8.08 -2.27
N SER A 6 22.87 -7.56 -2.93
CA SER A 6 22.08 -6.41 -2.48
C SER A 6 20.63 -6.81 -2.21
N GLY A 7 20.07 -6.30 -1.12
CA GLY A 7 18.65 -6.39 -0.80
C GLY A 7 17.94 -5.06 -0.96
N TYR A 8 16.66 -5.11 -1.28
CA TYR A 8 15.84 -3.94 -1.52
C TYR A 8 14.72 -3.84 -0.50
N GLY A 9 14.55 -2.65 0.07
CA GLY A 9 13.42 -2.26 0.91
C GLY A 9 13.04 -0.82 0.57
N CYS A 10 11.79 -0.45 0.82
CA CYS A 10 11.26 0.87 0.49
C CYS A 10 10.80 1.59 1.75
N SER A 11 11.21 2.83 1.93
CA SER A 11 10.75 3.71 3.00
C SER A 11 10.56 5.14 2.50
N TRP A 12 9.58 5.82 3.08
CA TRP A 12 9.36 7.27 2.89
C TRP A 12 10.27 8.10 3.81
N ALA A 13 10.90 7.46 4.79
CA ALA A 13 11.69 8.08 5.87
C ALA A 13 13.17 7.75 5.73
N ILE A 14 13.78 8.26 4.67
CA ILE A 14 15.20 8.02 4.36
C ILE A 14 16.11 8.60 5.43
N GLU A 15 15.70 9.68 6.10
CA GLU A 15 16.46 10.36 7.14
C GLU A 15 16.89 9.48 8.33
N PHE A 16 16.11 8.43 8.63
CA PHE A 16 16.46 7.46 9.66
C PHE A 16 17.33 6.30 9.14
N ALA A 17 17.37 6.09 7.82
CA ALA A 17 18.07 4.95 7.23
C ALA A 17 19.57 4.98 7.50
N GLU A 18 20.19 6.16 7.47
CA GLU A 18 21.64 6.32 7.73
C GLU A 18 21.98 5.97 9.17
N SER A 19 21.23 6.49 10.13
CA SER A 19 21.50 6.23 11.55
C SER A 19 21.27 4.78 11.93
N MET A 20 20.20 4.17 11.43
CA MET A 20 19.89 2.75 11.64
C MET A 20 20.87 1.85 10.88
N GLY A 21 21.26 2.24 9.67
CA GLY A 21 22.26 1.53 8.88
C GLY A 21 23.62 1.44 9.59
N LYS A 22 24.07 2.52 10.23
CA LYS A 22 25.32 2.54 11.02
C LYS A 22 25.34 1.49 12.13
N ALA A 23 24.18 1.12 12.68
CA ALA A 23 24.08 0.10 13.72
C ALA A 23 24.29 -1.33 13.22
N ILE A 24 24.18 -1.55 11.89
CA ILE A 24 24.25 -2.88 11.29
C ILE A 24 25.38 -3.03 10.25
N ILE A 25 26.07 -1.94 9.88
CA ILE A 25 27.24 -2.01 9.00
C ILE A 25 28.33 -2.88 9.64
N GLY A 26 28.90 -3.80 8.83
CA GLY A 26 29.92 -4.76 9.28
C GLY A 26 29.36 -6.01 9.94
N GLU A 27 28.05 -6.12 10.07
CA GLU A 27 27.40 -7.33 10.59
C GLU A 27 27.02 -8.28 9.46
N ASP A 28 26.91 -9.58 9.78
CA ASP A 28 26.40 -10.57 8.84
C ASP A 28 24.90 -10.40 8.62
N PRO A 29 24.46 -10.09 7.39
CA PRO A 29 23.04 -9.86 7.07
C PRO A 29 22.15 -11.09 7.25
N LEU A 30 22.74 -12.30 7.33
CA LEU A 30 21.98 -13.53 7.57
C LEU A 30 21.52 -13.68 9.02
N ASN A 31 22.15 -12.96 9.96
CA ASN A 31 21.74 -12.85 11.36
C ASN A 31 20.57 -11.86 11.54
N HIS A 32 19.59 -11.93 10.67
CA HIS A 32 18.48 -11.01 10.51
C HIS A 32 17.77 -10.67 11.83
N GLU A 33 17.41 -11.66 12.68
CA GLU A 33 16.78 -11.43 14.00
C GLU A 33 17.65 -10.57 14.91
N ARG A 34 18.94 -10.83 14.95
CA ARG A 34 19.90 -10.04 15.74
C ARG A 34 19.95 -8.59 15.24
N LEU A 35 19.96 -8.40 13.91
CA LEU A 35 20.00 -7.07 13.30
C LEU A 35 18.71 -6.31 13.55
N TRP A 36 17.55 -7.01 13.43
CA TRP A 36 16.27 -6.43 13.76
C TRP A 36 16.21 -5.91 15.20
N GLN A 37 16.70 -6.69 16.17
CA GLN A 37 16.78 -6.29 17.58
C GLN A 37 17.68 -5.05 17.80
N LYS A 38 18.71 -4.85 16.96
CA LYS A 38 19.58 -3.67 17.04
C LYS A 38 18.90 -2.40 16.55
N ILE A 39 18.07 -2.48 15.51
CA ILE A 39 17.44 -1.30 14.90
C ILE A 39 16.05 -1.02 15.47
N TYR A 40 15.33 -2.03 15.95
CA TYR A 40 14.02 -1.87 16.56
C TYR A 40 14.15 -1.69 18.08
N VAL A 41 14.17 -0.44 18.51
CA VAL A 41 14.22 -0.09 19.93
C VAL A 41 12.90 0.61 20.30
N PRO A 42 11.88 -0.12 20.79
CA PRO A 42 10.53 0.43 21.02
C PRO A 42 10.49 1.65 21.93
N LYS A 43 11.42 1.74 22.87
CA LYS A 43 11.55 2.87 23.79
C LYS A 43 11.78 4.20 23.08
N PHE A 44 12.50 4.20 21.95
CA PHE A 44 12.86 5.40 21.21
C PHE A 44 12.08 5.56 19.91
N ILE A 45 11.67 4.44 19.30
CA ILE A 45 11.01 4.43 17.98
C ILE A 45 9.49 4.51 18.13
N GLY A 46 8.93 4.01 19.23
CA GLY A 46 7.50 3.82 19.40
C GLY A 46 6.97 2.66 18.55
N ARG A 47 5.65 2.48 18.56
CA ARG A 47 4.98 1.41 17.80
C ARG A 47 4.45 1.87 16.45
N ARG A 48 4.42 3.16 16.20
CA ARG A 48 3.88 3.80 15.00
C ARG A 48 4.80 4.93 14.56
N GLY A 49 4.69 5.31 13.31
CA GLY A 49 5.37 6.48 12.78
C GLY A 49 6.48 6.19 11.78
N THR A 50 7.14 7.25 11.40
CA THR A 50 8.08 7.32 10.28
C THR A 50 9.30 6.42 10.48
N SER A 51 9.83 6.36 11.71
CA SER A 51 10.98 5.49 12.04
C SER A 51 10.67 3.99 11.89
N CYS A 52 9.43 3.56 12.21
CA CYS A 52 9.02 2.17 12.00
C CYS A 52 9.01 1.78 10.50
N LYS A 53 8.70 2.71 9.61
CA LYS A 53 8.78 2.49 8.15
C LYS A 53 10.21 2.22 7.70
N THR A 54 11.19 2.90 8.30
CA THR A 54 12.61 2.65 8.00
C THR A 54 13.07 1.29 8.53
N VAL A 55 12.68 0.93 9.77
CA VAL A 55 12.95 -0.42 10.31
C VAL A 55 12.40 -1.49 9.38
N SER A 56 11.13 -1.34 8.95
CA SER A 56 10.49 -2.27 8.02
C SER A 56 11.23 -2.37 6.69
N ALA A 57 11.68 -1.25 6.13
CA ALA A 57 12.44 -1.26 4.87
C ALA A 57 13.78 -2.01 4.99
N ILE A 58 14.50 -1.81 6.11
CA ILE A 58 15.75 -2.52 6.37
C ILE A 58 15.48 -4.02 6.56
N ASP A 59 14.46 -4.37 7.31
CA ASP A 59 14.05 -5.76 7.55
C ASP A 59 13.70 -6.48 6.24
N ILE A 60 12.91 -5.86 5.37
CA ILE A 60 12.58 -6.38 4.04
C ILE A 60 13.85 -6.58 3.21
N ALA A 61 14.79 -5.61 3.23
CA ALA A 61 16.06 -5.73 2.51
C ALA A 61 16.93 -6.89 3.02
N LEU A 62 16.95 -7.13 4.33
CA LEU A 62 17.65 -8.28 4.92
C LEU A 62 17.03 -9.61 4.50
N TRP A 63 15.71 -9.71 4.49
CA TRP A 63 15.00 -10.88 3.98
C TRP A 63 15.26 -11.13 2.49
N ASP A 64 15.33 -10.07 1.68
CA ASP A 64 15.65 -10.15 0.26
C ASP A 64 17.09 -10.67 0.04
N ILE A 65 18.07 -10.18 0.81
CA ILE A 65 19.45 -10.74 0.82
C ILE A 65 19.42 -12.23 1.16
N LYS A 66 18.71 -12.60 2.24
CA LYS A 66 18.64 -13.98 2.72
C LYS A 66 18.07 -14.92 1.65
N ALA A 67 17.01 -14.50 0.95
CA ALA A 67 16.41 -15.26 -0.13
C ALA A 67 17.36 -15.41 -1.34
N LYS A 68 18.06 -14.34 -1.72
CA LYS A 68 19.07 -14.34 -2.79
C LYS A 68 20.25 -15.26 -2.47
N VAL A 69 20.76 -15.22 -1.24
CA VAL A 69 21.83 -16.12 -0.78
C VAL A 69 21.38 -17.58 -0.79
N ALA A 70 20.12 -17.84 -0.41
CA ALA A 70 19.52 -19.17 -0.44
C ALA A 70 19.17 -19.66 -1.86
N GLY A 71 19.31 -18.81 -2.89
CA GLY A 71 18.99 -19.15 -4.28
C GLY A 71 17.51 -19.45 -4.52
N MET A 72 16.61 -18.91 -3.69
CA MET A 72 15.17 -19.17 -3.83
C MET A 72 14.33 -17.90 -3.63
N PRO A 73 13.11 -17.82 -4.22
CA PRO A 73 12.19 -16.73 -3.95
C PRO A 73 11.82 -16.66 -2.49
N LEU A 74 11.68 -15.43 -1.96
CA LEU A 74 11.36 -15.20 -0.54
C LEU A 74 10.10 -15.96 -0.06
N TYR A 75 9.06 -16.02 -0.89
CA TYR A 75 7.83 -16.73 -0.50
C TYR A 75 8.08 -18.23 -0.23
N ARG A 76 9.01 -18.86 -0.93
CA ARG A 76 9.41 -20.26 -0.69
C ARG A 76 10.25 -20.39 0.56
N LEU A 77 11.17 -19.46 0.79
CA LEU A 77 11.97 -19.42 2.02
C LEU A 77 11.08 -19.30 3.27
N LEU A 78 9.95 -18.59 3.15
CA LEU A 78 8.95 -18.41 4.21
C LEU A 78 7.91 -19.55 4.30
N GLY A 79 8.07 -20.63 3.52
CA GLY A 79 7.22 -21.80 3.60
C GLY A 79 6.26 -22.05 2.44
N GLY A 80 6.13 -21.11 1.48
CA GLY A 80 5.53 -21.37 0.17
C GLY A 80 4.06 -21.78 0.17
N PHE A 81 3.16 -21.01 0.74
CA PHE A 81 1.73 -21.35 0.76
C PHE A 81 1.04 -21.22 -0.60
N ARG A 82 1.37 -20.19 -1.39
CA ARG A 82 0.76 -19.92 -2.71
C ARG A 82 1.80 -19.50 -3.72
N GLU A 83 1.63 -19.95 -4.97
CA GLU A 83 2.45 -19.51 -6.12
C GLU A 83 1.83 -18.33 -6.85
N ARG A 84 0.53 -18.11 -6.69
CA ARG A 84 -0.23 -17.00 -7.29
C ARG A 84 -1.12 -16.36 -6.24
N ILE A 85 -1.19 -15.04 -6.28
CA ILE A 85 -2.03 -14.23 -5.39
C ILE A 85 -2.92 -13.31 -6.24
N PRO A 86 -4.23 -13.18 -5.91
CA PRO A 86 -5.06 -12.16 -6.51
C PRO A 86 -4.50 -10.76 -6.22
N CYS A 87 -4.50 -9.90 -7.22
CA CYS A 87 -4.07 -8.52 -7.08
C CYS A 87 -5.07 -7.55 -7.69
N TYR A 88 -4.94 -6.29 -7.31
CA TYR A 88 -5.66 -5.17 -7.91
C TYR A 88 -4.69 -4.08 -8.32
N VAL A 89 -5.11 -3.21 -9.22
CA VAL A 89 -4.38 -1.97 -9.55
C VAL A 89 -4.92 -0.85 -8.67
N ALA A 90 -4.02 -0.15 -7.99
CA ALA A 90 -4.34 1.10 -7.31
C ALA A 90 -4.15 2.27 -8.28
N GLY A 91 -5.21 3.04 -8.51
CA GLY A 91 -5.24 4.16 -9.43
C GLY A 91 -6.30 5.18 -9.05
N GLY A 92 -6.84 5.90 -10.04
CA GLY A 92 -7.85 6.90 -9.79
C GLY A 92 -7.38 8.04 -8.89
N TYR A 93 -6.06 8.28 -8.84
CA TYR A 93 -5.48 9.39 -8.08
C TYR A 93 -5.99 10.74 -8.61
N TYR A 94 -6.06 11.70 -7.72
CA TYR A 94 -6.28 13.10 -8.09
C TYR A 94 -5.02 13.68 -8.72
N ALA A 95 -5.19 14.45 -9.77
CA ALA A 95 -4.11 15.21 -10.40
C ALA A 95 -4.68 16.46 -11.03
N GLU A 96 -3.84 17.47 -11.20
CA GLU A 96 -4.18 18.66 -11.94
C GLU A 96 -4.64 18.28 -13.36
N ASN A 97 -5.71 18.91 -13.83
CA ASN A 97 -6.31 18.65 -15.15
C ASN A 97 -6.83 17.22 -15.38
N LYS A 98 -6.98 16.40 -14.33
CA LYS A 98 -7.56 15.06 -14.42
C LYS A 98 -9.04 15.07 -14.02
N GLY A 99 -9.90 15.32 -15.00
CA GLY A 99 -11.36 15.24 -14.83
C GLY A 99 -11.92 13.82 -15.02
N ILE A 100 -13.23 13.72 -15.12
CA ILE A 100 -13.95 12.43 -15.28
C ILE A 100 -13.47 11.68 -16.52
N THR A 101 -13.32 12.35 -17.66
CA THR A 101 -12.91 11.72 -18.92
C THR A 101 -11.53 11.07 -18.82
N GLN A 102 -10.56 11.74 -18.19
CA GLN A 102 -9.22 11.21 -18.00
C GLN A 102 -9.23 10.03 -17.02
N LEU A 103 -10.04 10.11 -15.96
CA LEU A 103 -10.25 9.03 -15.02
C LEU A 103 -10.85 7.78 -15.70
N GLN A 104 -11.86 7.96 -16.55
CA GLN A 104 -12.46 6.86 -17.31
C GLN A 104 -11.45 6.21 -18.26
N LYS A 105 -10.65 7.00 -19.00
CA LYS A 105 -9.59 6.47 -19.87
C LYS A 105 -8.56 5.63 -19.12
N GLU A 106 -8.15 6.07 -17.93
CA GLU A 106 -7.25 5.30 -17.07
C GLU A 106 -7.87 3.95 -16.68
N MET A 107 -9.16 3.91 -16.37
CA MET A 107 -9.87 2.67 -16.04
C MET A 107 -10.03 1.75 -17.25
N GLU A 108 -10.31 2.31 -18.42
CA GLU A 108 -10.35 1.56 -19.70
C GLU A 108 -9.00 0.89 -19.99
N GLU A 109 -7.91 1.60 -19.75
CA GLU A 109 -6.56 1.07 -19.90
C GLU A 109 -6.31 -0.12 -18.96
N TYR A 110 -6.69 -0.03 -17.68
CA TYR A 110 -6.56 -1.15 -16.73
C TYR A 110 -7.37 -2.37 -17.16
N VAL A 111 -8.60 -2.16 -17.64
CA VAL A 111 -9.44 -3.25 -18.17
C VAL A 111 -8.78 -3.88 -19.41
N SER A 112 -8.18 -3.08 -20.29
CA SER A 112 -7.47 -3.56 -21.49
C SER A 112 -6.27 -4.46 -21.15
N TRP A 113 -5.63 -4.24 -20.00
CA TRP A 113 -4.56 -5.10 -19.47
C TRP A 113 -5.08 -6.43 -18.87
N GLY A 114 -6.38 -6.64 -18.88
CA GLY A 114 -7.00 -7.82 -18.28
C GLY A 114 -7.18 -7.72 -16.76
N ILE A 115 -7.03 -6.54 -16.17
CA ILE A 115 -7.26 -6.31 -14.73
C ILE A 115 -8.73 -6.55 -14.39
N ARG A 116 -8.99 -7.20 -13.27
CA ARG A 116 -10.32 -7.55 -12.77
C ARG A 116 -10.63 -6.97 -11.39
N ALA A 117 -9.74 -6.12 -10.87
CA ALA A 117 -9.90 -5.45 -9.59
C ALA A 117 -9.13 -4.13 -9.59
N VAL A 118 -9.80 -3.04 -9.24
CA VAL A 118 -9.24 -1.68 -9.22
C VAL A 118 -9.58 -1.00 -7.90
N LYS A 119 -8.63 -0.32 -7.30
CA LYS A 119 -8.85 0.56 -6.15
C LYS A 119 -8.62 2.01 -6.56
N MET A 120 -9.60 2.88 -6.36
CA MET A 120 -9.50 4.31 -6.66
C MET A 120 -9.49 5.15 -5.39
N LYS A 121 -8.88 6.33 -5.46
CA LYS A 121 -8.88 7.31 -4.38
C LYS A 121 -10.17 8.12 -4.33
N VAL A 122 -10.66 8.33 -3.10
CA VAL A 122 -11.78 9.22 -2.74
C VAL A 122 -11.37 10.07 -1.54
N GLY A 123 -12.14 11.10 -1.19
CA GLY A 123 -11.92 11.91 0.01
C GLY A 123 -11.20 13.25 -0.19
N ALA A 124 -10.75 13.58 -1.41
CA ALA A 124 -10.12 14.87 -1.67
C ALA A 124 -11.05 15.92 -2.28
N LEU A 125 -12.26 15.54 -2.67
CA LEU A 125 -13.30 16.44 -3.18
C LEU A 125 -14.53 16.41 -2.28
N SER A 126 -15.60 17.12 -2.66
CA SER A 126 -16.87 16.96 -1.95
C SER A 126 -17.43 15.53 -2.12
N LEU A 127 -18.23 15.08 -1.14
CA LEU A 127 -18.85 13.74 -1.21
C LEU A 127 -19.60 13.51 -2.53
N LYS A 128 -20.29 14.55 -3.02
CA LYS A 128 -21.03 14.49 -4.29
C LYS A 128 -20.13 14.35 -5.51
N GLU A 129 -19.00 15.05 -5.52
CA GLU A 129 -18.04 14.98 -6.63
C GLU A 129 -17.35 13.63 -6.64
N ASP A 130 -16.94 13.13 -5.47
CA ASP A 130 -16.35 11.79 -5.38
C ASP A 130 -17.35 10.69 -5.72
N ALA A 131 -18.62 10.80 -5.32
CA ALA A 131 -19.67 9.88 -5.74
C ALA A 131 -19.84 9.87 -7.28
N ARG A 132 -19.80 11.03 -7.94
CA ARG A 132 -19.81 11.12 -9.42
C ARG A 132 -18.59 10.45 -10.05
N ARG A 133 -17.42 10.57 -9.43
CA ARG A 133 -16.20 9.86 -9.89
C ARG A 133 -16.38 8.34 -9.76
N VAL A 134 -16.93 7.87 -8.65
CA VAL A 134 -17.21 6.44 -8.44
C VAL A 134 -18.23 5.93 -9.49
N GLN A 135 -19.29 6.68 -9.74
CA GLN A 135 -20.27 6.37 -10.79
C GLN A 135 -19.59 6.24 -12.15
N ALA A 136 -18.80 7.24 -12.54
CA ALA A 136 -18.11 7.26 -13.83
C ALA A 136 -17.14 6.09 -14.01
N VAL A 137 -16.44 5.72 -12.94
CA VAL A 137 -15.55 4.55 -12.92
C VAL A 137 -16.35 3.26 -13.06
N ARG A 138 -17.44 3.09 -12.32
CA ARG A 138 -18.28 1.90 -12.43
C ARG A 138 -18.87 1.70 -13.83
N GLN A 139 -19.25 2.79 -14.51
CA GLN A 139 -19.76 2.74 -15.89
C GLN A 139 -18.73 2.13 -16.86
N VAL A 140 -17.45 2.42 -16.68
CA VAL A 140 -16.37 1.90 -17.52
C VAL A 140 -15.97 0.48 -17.13
N LEU A 141 -15.83 0.22 -15.83
CA LEU A 141 -15.40 -1.09 -15.33
C LEU A 141 -16.46 -2.18 -15.56
N GLY A 142 -17.74 -1.81 -15.66
CA GLY A 142 -18.83 -2.78 -15.68
C GLY A 142 -18.98 -3.52 -14.35
N ASP A 143 -19.81 -4.53 -14.30
CA ASP A 143 -20.14 -5.26 -13.06
C ASP A 143 -19.13 -6.35 -12.69
N ASP A 144 -18.36 -6.84 -13.66
CA ASP A 144 -17.44 -7.96 -13.48
C ASP A 144 -16.09 -7.55 -12.83
N VAL A 145 -15.77 -6.26 -12.82
CA VAL A 145 -14.55 -5.74 -12.23
C VAL A 145 -14.83 -5.27 -10.80
N LYS A 146 -14.06 -5.77 -9.83
CA LYS A 146 -14.15 -5.32 -8.44
C LYS A 146 -13.64 -3.89 -8.34
N LEU A 147 -14.49 -3.01 -7.81
CA LEU A 147 -14.12 -1.63 -7.51
C LEU A 147 -13.95 -1.47 -5.99
N MET A 148 -12.78 -1.01 -5.58
CA MET A 148 -12.47 -0.65 -4.20
C MET A 148 -12.26 0.85 -4.10
N LEU A 149 -12.61 1.42 -2.95
CA LEU A 149 -12.48 2.83 -2.65
C LEU A 149 -11.52 3.01 -1.48
N ASP A 150 -10.68 4.03 -1.53
CA ASP A 150 -9.70 4.32 -0.49
C ASP A 150 -9.71 5.82 -0.18
N ALA A 151 -10.17 6.14 1.03
CA ALA A 151 -10.34 7.51 1.50
C ALA A 151 -9.11 8.05 2.23
N ASN A 152 -8.14 7.24 2.59
CA ASN A 152 -6.94 7.63 3.35
C ASN A 152 -7.26 8.51 4.57
N CYS A 153 -8.20 8.07 5.39
CA CYS A 153 -8.64 8.75 6.61
C CYS A 153 -9.24 10.16 6.38
N ALA A 154 -9.83 10.42 5.21
CA ALA A 154 -10.26 11.77 4.85
C ALA A 154 -11.59 12.20 5.49
N TYR A 155 -12.45 11.26 5.88
CA TYR A 155 -13.80 11.56 6.33
C TYR A 155 -13.90 11.58 7.87
N ARG A 156 -14.85 12.34 8.37
CA ARG A 156 -15.41 12.12 9.70
C ARG A 156 -16.42 10.98 9.64
N PHE A 157 -16.73 10.35 10.77
CA PHE A 157 -17.58 9.16 10.79
C PHE A 157 -18.93 9.36 10.06
N PHE A 158 -19.60 10.51 10.26
CA PHE A 158 -20.87 10.79 9.61
C PHE A 158 -20.75 11.02 8.09
N GLU A 159 -19.66 11.63 7.64
CA GLU A 159 -19.33 11.79 6.20
C GLU A 159 -19.05 10.44 5.56
N ALA A 160 -18.36 9.55 6.26
CA ALA A 160 -18.10 8.17 5.81
C ALA A 160 -19.41 7.39 5.62
N ILE A 161 -20.37 7.53 6.56
CA ILE A 161 -21.70 6.92 6.46
C ILE A 161 -22.49 7.51 5.29
N GLU A 162 -22.50 8.84 5.16
CA GLU A 162 -23.20 9.52 4.07
C GLU A 162 -22.62 9.12 2.72
N PHE A 163 -21.28 9.15 2.58
CA PHE A 163 -20.61 8.75 1.36
C PHE A 163 -20.88 7.28 1.00
N SER A 164 -20.81 6.37 1.98
CA SER A 164 -21.10 4.96 1.77
C SER A 164 -22.49 4.73 1.18
N ARG A 165 -23.50 5.45 1.71
CA ARG A 165 -24.88 5.40 1.18
C ARG A 165 -24.98 5.95 -0.25
N MET A 166 -24.24 7.03 -0.55
CA MET A 166 -24.22 7.63 -1.90
C MET A 166 -23.63 6.72 -2.96
N VAL A 167 -22.72 5.82 -2.59
CA VAL A 167 -21.99 4.96 -3.53
C VAL A 167 -22.45 3.50 -3.48
N GLU A 168 -23.38 3.13 -2.61
CA GLU A 168 -23.85 1.76 -2.41
C GLU A 168 -24.37 1.13 -3.71
N GLU A 169 -25.12 1.87 -4.52
CA GLU A 169 -25.65 1.42 -5.82
C GLU A 169 -24.54 1.01 -6.80
N TYR A 170 -23.32 1.56 -6.68
CA TYR A 170 -22.16 1.22 -7.51
C TYR A 170 -21.40 0.00 -6.98
N ARG A 171 -21.86 -0.62 -5.91
CA ARG A 171 -21.36 -1.87 -5.33
C ARG A 171 -19.83 -1.88 -5.15
N PRO A 172 -19.25 -0.93 -4.39
CA PRO A 172 -17.84 -1.01 -4.04
C PRO A 172 -17.58 -2.28 -3.22
N TYR A 173 -16.44 -2.94 -3.49
CA TYR A 173 -16.05 -4.17 -2.80
C TYR A 173 -15.64 -3.90 -1.35
N TRP A 174 -15.02 -2.75 -1.10
CA TRP A 174 -14.77 -2.16 0.23
C TRP A 174 -14.58 -0.65 0.14
N LEU A 175 -14.67 0.01 1.28
CA LEU A 175 -14.21 1.37 1.53
C LEU A 175 -13.06 1.29 2.55
N GLU A 176 -11.85 1.62 2.13
CA GLU A 176 -10.60 1.54 2.89
C GLU A 176 -10.34 2.84 3.61
N GLU A 177 -9.93 2.75 4.88
CA GLU A 177 -9.57 3.89 5.73
C GLU A 177 -10.55 5.07 5.62
N PRO A 178 -11.86 4.86 5.87
CA PRO A 178 -12.83 5.96 5.73
C PRO A 178 -12.59 7.07 6.75
N VAL A 179 -12.21 6.71 7.98
CA VAL A 179 -11.97 7.62 9.10
C VAL A 179 -10.56 7.46 9.65
N ASP A 180 -10.16 8.30 10.59
CA ASP A 180 -8.86 8.20 11.25
C ASP A 180 -8.66 6.81 11.87
N ALA A 181 -7.43 6.31 11.82
CA ALA A 181 -7.08 4.98 12.33
C ALA A 181 -7.23 4.85 13.85
N ASP A 182 -7.32 5.95 14.58
CA ASP A 182 -7.54 6.00 16.02
C ASP A 182 -9.01 6.32 16.40
N ASP A 183 -9.88 6.50 15.40
CA ASP A 183 -11.33 6.67 15.58
C ASP A 183 -11.99 5.28 15.64
N TYR A 184 -12.30 4.83 16.86
CA TYR A 184 -12.90 3.52 17.13
C TYR A 184 -14.38 3.63 17.54
N ASP A 185 -14.95 4.83 17.62
CA ASP A 185 -16.33 5.13 17.99
C ASP A 185 -17.23 5.18 16.75
#